data_98af211ba5f9fe51f6d0033b21050704
#
_entry.id   98af211ba5f9fe51f6d0033b21050704
#
_cell.length_a   1.000
_cell.length_b   1.000
_cell.length_c   1.000
_cell.angle_alpha   90.00
_cell.angle_beta   90.00
_cell.angle_gamma   90.00
#
_symmetry.space_group_name_H-M   'P 1'
#
loop_
_entity.id
_entity.type
_entity.pdbx_description
1 polymer ?
#
loop_
_entity_poly.entity_id
_entity_poly.type
_entity_poly.pdbx_seq_one_letter_code
_entity_poly.pdbx_strand_id
1 'polypeptide(L)'
;AAASGLGLLRKDELNPLLATSYGTGELISDALEYDCDEIWLGLGGSATCDGGTGMLQALGYRFLPDDSGSFVSGDVQRAAPREESVSRNIPNVILKDIHGIDIPERNKLLDSCKITGFYDVSAPFCGTGGAARMFAPQKGADPEMVESLDVWLTMLCEVYSKYSGKDVLNIPGAGAAGGIGGTLGGVLGASMVQGIQKVLDISGLDSKLESCDIVITGEGRADAQTLRGKVPVGVLEYVRAHTVPVHRPKVILIAGQVSDRQQILNAGFDAVLQITPEGMPLSEALDPVTASANITQSMQSYLQQRCSGEK
;
A
#
# COMPACT_ATOMS: atom_id res chain seq x y z
N ALA A 1 4.51 5.43 5.98
CA ALA A 1 4.98 6.75 5.55
C ALA A 1 5.69 7.51 6.69
N ALA A 2 5.24 7.41 7.93
CA ALA A 2 5.81 8.19 9.05
C ALA A 2 7.28 7.89 9.35
N ALA A 3 7.73 6.64 9.16
CA ALA A 3 9.10 6.22 9.48
C ALA A 3 9.94 5.85 8.24
N SER A 4 9.30 5.41 7.15
CA SER A 4 9.97 4.92 5.94
C SER A 4 9.36 5.56 4.68
N GLY A 5 8.83 6.78 4.82
CA GLY A 5 8.03 7.44 3.79
C GLY A 5 8.83 8.20 2.75
N LEU A 6 8.36 8.15 1.50
CA LEU A 6 8.92 8.89 0.38
C LEU A 6 8.89 10.41 0.59
N GLY A 7 7.83 10.92 1.24
CA GLY A 7 7.67 12.34 1.55
C GLY A 7 8.64 12.88 2.62
N LEU A 8 9.44 12.03 3.25
CA LEU A 8 10.48 12.43 4.21
C LEU A 8 11.80 12.79 3.51
N LEU A 9 11.94 12.46 2.23
CA LEU A 9 13.16 12.63 1.44
C LEU A 9 12.95 13.70 0.36
N ARG A 10 14.01 14.48 0.09
CA ARG A 10 14.07 15.34 -1.09
C ARG A 10 14.31 14.47 -2.33
N LYS A 11 14.02 15.02 -3.52
CA LYS A 11 14.19 14.28 -4.79
C LYS A 11 15.63 13.80 -5.03
N ASP A 12 16.60 14.57 -4.58
CA ASP A 12 18.05 14.27 -4.69
C ASP A 12 18.53 13.24 -3.65
N GLU A 13 17.72 12.93 -2.65
CA GLU A 13 17.99 11.93 -1.62
C GLU A 13 17.34 10.57 -1.92
N LEU A 14 16.52 10.49 -2.97
CA LEU A 14 15.81 9.26 -3.32
C LEU A 14 16.79 8.17 -3.80
N ASN A 15 16.93 7.12 -3.03
CA ASN A 15 17.72 5.94 -3.38
C ASN A 15 17.18 4.69 -2.66
N PRO A 16 16.45 3.79 -3.36
CA PRO A 16 15.87 2.61 -2.73
C PRO A 16 16.89 1.56 -2.29
N LEU A 17 18.16 1.65 -2.73
CA LEU A 17 19.25 0.80 -2.24
C LEU A 17 19.74 1.23 -0.84
N LEU A 18 19.52 2.49 -0.46
CA LEU A 18 19.94 3.04 0.81
C LEU A 18 18.78 3.20 1.80
N ALA A 19 17.56 3.31 1.29
CA ALA A 19 16.38 3.45 2.12
C ALA A 19 16.05 2.15 2.86
N THR A 20 15.78 2.23 4.16
CA THR A 20 15.49 1.08 5.00
C THR A 20 14.14 1.19 5.69
N SER A 21 13.48 0.04 5.88
CA SER A 21 12.25 -0.08 6.66
C SER A 21 12.49 -0.19 8.19
N TYR A 22 13.73 -0.03 8.66
CA TYR A 22 14.12 -0.22 10.06
C TYR A 22 13.26 0.62 11.03
N GLY A 23 13.07 1.91 10.74
CA GLY A 23 12.22 2.78 11.54
C GLY A 23 10.75 2.34 11.62
N THR A 24 10.24 1.61 10.61
CA THR A 24 8.91 1.01 10.69
C THR A 24 8.88 -0.11 11.75
N GLY A 25 9.95 -0.90 11.83
CA GLY A 25 10.11 -1.92 12.87
C GLY A 25 10.27 -1.31 14.27
N GLU A 26 10.99 -0.18 14.39
CA GLU A 26 11.09 0.55 15.66
C GLU A 26 9.71 1.03 16.15
N LEU A 27 8.86 1.56 15.25
CA LEU A 27 7.49 1.96 15.62
C LEU A 27 6.63 0.77 16.06
N ILE A 28 6.77 -0.39 15.41
CA ILE A 28 6.07 -1.60 15.84
C ILE A 28 6.57 -2.03 17.22
N SER A 29 7.89 -2.05 17.44
CA SER A 29 8.48 -2.40 18.75
C SER A 29 8.00 -1.47 19.86
N ASP A 30 7.99 -0.17 19.60
CA ASP A 30 7.52 0.84 20.56
C ASP A 30 6.03 0.62 20.90
N ALA A 31 5.18 0.36 19.90
CA ALA A 31 3.76 0.07 20.11
C ALA A 31 3.54 -1.20 20.95
N LEU A 32 4.34 -2.23 20.73
CA LEU A 32 4.29 -3.46 21.53
C LEU A 32 4.68 -3.23 23.00
N GLU A 33 5.63 -2.33 23.26
CA GLU A 33 6.02 -1.93 24.62
C GLU A 33 4.91 -1.15 25.37
N TYR A 34 3.98 -0.52 24.62
CA TYR A 34 2.77 0.10 25.17
C TYR A 34 1.59 -0.86 25.36
N ASP A 35 1.82 -2.17 25.26
CA ASP A 35 0.82 -3.22 25.48
C ASP A 35 -0.39 -3.12 24.52
N CYS A 36 -0.14 -2.81 23.27
CA CYS A 36 -1.16 -2.71 22.23
C CYS A 36 -1.67 -4.11 21.85
N ASP A 37 -2.98 -4.33 21.90
CA ASP A 37 -3.63 -5.57 21.45
C ASP A 37 -3.67 -5.70 19.94
N GLU A 38 -3.71 -4.58 19.22
CA GLU A 38 -3.79 -4.55 17.75
C GLU A 38 -2.97 -3.39 17.18
N ILE A 39 -2.17 -3.67 16.14
CA ILE A 39 -1.40 -2.69 15.36
C ILE A 39 -1.93 -2.66 13.95
N TRP A 40 -2.28 -1.48 13.46
CA TRP A 40 -2.68 -1.22 12.08
C TRP A 40 -1.57 -0.52 11.32
N LEU A 41 -1.09 -1.14 10.24
CA LEU A 41 0.01 -0.64 9.45
C LEU A 41 -0.43 -0.31 8.02
N GLY A 42 -0.49 0.97 7.67
CA GLY A 42 -0.73 1.44 6.30
C GLY A 42 0.53 1.35 5.44
N LEU A 43 0.43 0.70 4.27
CA LEU A 43 1.57 0.39 3.39
C LEU A 43 1.76 1.37 2.22
N GLY A 44 1.12 2.54 2.27
CA GLY A 44 1.24 3.56 1.23
C GLY A 44 2.46 4.47 1.38
N GLY A 45 3.00 4.96 0.26
CA GLY A 45 3.98 6.06 0.22
C GLY A 45 5.37 5.74 0.78
N SER A 46 5.84 4.49 0.73
CA SER A 46 7.19 4.11 1.20
C SER A 46 8.31 4.54 0.26
N ALA A 47 9.48 4.88 0.82
CA ALA A 47 10.73 5.12 0.09
C ALA A 47 11.55 3.84 -0.12
N THR A 48 11.22 2.75 0.58
CA THR A 48 12.03 1.54 0.69
C THR A 48 11.71 0.51 -0.38
N CYS A 49 12.70 -0.31 -0.73
CA CYS A 49 12.56 -1.51 -1.55
C CYS A 49 13.44 -2.64 -0.98
N ASP A 50 13.43 -2.77 0.35
CA ASP A 50 14.27 -3.69 1.12
C ASP A 50 13.54 -5.00 1.51
N GLY A 51 12.36 -5.25 0.96
CA GLY A 51 11.59 -6.43 1.31
C GLY A 51 11.21 -6.52 2.79
N GLY A 52 11.25 -5.40 3.53
CA GLY A 52 10.97 -5.38 4.97
C GLY A 52 12.09 -5.90 5.85
N THR A 53 13.31 -6.10 5.32
CA THR A 53 14.45 -6.59 6.09
C THR A 53 14.81 -5.68 7.26
N GLY A 54 14.84 -4.37 7.02
CA GLY A 54 15.08 -3.40 8.09
C GLY A 54 14.06 -3.49 9.21
N MET A 55 12.78 -3.61 8.85
CA MET A 55 11.68 -3.78 9.82
C MET A 55 11.89 -5.03 10.68
N LEU A 56 12.23 -6.16 10.06
CA LEU A 56 12.49 -7.40 10.78
C LEU A 56 13.72 -7.30 11.69
N GLN A 57 14.79 -6.62 11.25
CA GLN A 57 15.97 -6.40 12.10
C GLN A 57 15.63 -5.61 13.37
N ALA A 58 14.83 -4.55 13.25
CA ALA A 58 14.38 -3.78 14.42
C ALA A 58 13.52 -4.60 15.37
N LEU A 59 12.84 -5.63 14.87
CA LEU A 59 12.06 -6.60 15.65
C LEU A 59 12.88 -7.79 16.17
N GLY A 60 14.22 -7.77 15.97
CA GLY A 60 15.13 -8.77 16.51
C GLY A 60 15.43 -9.97 15.59
N TYR A 61 14.94 -9.94 14.34
CA TYR A 61 15.30 -10.96 13.35
C TYR A 61 16.75 -10.78 12.87
N ARG A 62 17.41 -11.88 12.54
CA ARG A 62 18.76 -11.92 11.99
C ARG A 62 18.75 -12.56 10.62
N PHE A 63 19.58 -12.05 9.72
CA PHE A 63 19.75 -12.58 8.38
C PHE A 63 21.08 -13.34 8.27
N LEU A 64 21.05 -14.49 7.62
CA LEU A 64 22.20 -15.38 7.47
C LEU A 64 22.73 -15.28 6.03
N PRO A 65 24.04 -15.06 5.81
CA PRO A 65 24.63 -14.85 4.48
C PRO A 65 24.78 -16.12 3.65
N ASP A 66 24.89 -17.27 4.28
CA ASP A 66 25.01 -18.58 3.63
C ASP A 66 24.67 -19.73 4.60
N ASP A 67 24.76 -20.97 4.12
CA ASP A 67 24.53 -22.17 4.94
C ASP A 67 25.61 -22.37 6.04
N SER A 68 26.66 -21.55 6.08
CA SER A 68 27.75 -21.64 7.06
C SER A 68 27.38 -21.13 8.46
N GLY A 69 26.22 -20.49 8.60
CA GLY A 69 25.70 -19.98 9.88
C GLY A 69 26.45 -18.74 10.41
N SER A 70 27.30 -18.11 9.60
CA SER A 70 27.94 -16.85 9.96
C SER A 70 26.93 -15.71 9.79
N PHE A 71 26.71 -14.91 10.83
CA PHE A 71 25.77 -13.79 10.76
C PHE A 71 26.27 -12.69 9.84
N VAL A 72 25.40 -12.13 9.01
CA VAL A 72 25.62 -10.79 8.42
C VAL A 72 25.44 -9.80 9.56
N SER A 73 26.53 -9.62 10.32
CA SER A 73 26.51 -8.68 11.43
C SER A 73 26.71 -7.26 10.92
N GLY A 74 25.62 -6.51 10.82
CA GLY A 74 25.72 -5.24 11.46
C GLY A 74 25.42 -5.47 12.94
N ASP A 75 26.40 -5.32 13.80
CA ASP A 75 26.22 -5.38 15.24
C ASP A 75 25.13 -4.39 15.66
N VAL A 76 23.88 -4.84 15.72
CA VAL A 76 22.82 -4.10 16.40
C VAL A 76 23.03 -4.36 17.88
N GLN A 77 23.93 -3.61 18.47
CA GLN A 77 23.91 -3.48 19.91
C GLN A 77 22.51 -3.03 20.32
N ARG A 78 21.91 -3.80 21.21
CA ARG A 78 20.65 -3.48 21.89
C ARG A 78 20.59 -1.99 22.18
N ALA A 79 19.56 -1.30 21.73
CA ALA A 79 19.39 0.13 21.91
C ALA A 79 19.58 0.48 23.40
N ALA A 80 20.68 1.17 23.70
CA ALA A 80 20.85 1.84 24.98
C ALA A 80 19.81 2.98 25.11
N PRO A 81 19.44 3.38 26.34
CA PRO A 81 18.43 4.40 26.56
C PRO A 81 18.78 5.71 25.84
N ARG A 82 17.75 6.39 25.40
CA ARG A 82 17.76 7.66 24.67
C ARG A 82 18.65 8.70 25.34
N GLU A 83 19.83 8.92 24.81
CA GLU A 83 20.54 10.19 24.94
C GLU A 83 21.27 10.49 23.61
N GLU A 84 20.93 11.65 23.05
CA GLU A 84 21.58 12.43 21.99
C GLU A 84 21.67 11.88 20.57
N SER A 85 21.35 12.78 19.63
CA SER A 85 21.38 12.68 18.18
C SER A 85 22.68 12.09 17.60
N VAL A 86 22.84 10.78 17.60
CA VAL A 86 23.90 10.09 16.89
C VAL A 86 23.31 9.64 15.56
N SER A 87 23.91 10.08 14.45
CA SER A 87 23.71 9.49 13.13
C SER A 87 23.94 7.98 13.24
N ARG A 88 22.87 7.22 13.39
CA ARG A 88 22.92 5.77 13.49
C ARG A 88 23.29 5.26 12.11
N ASN A 89 24.50 4.77 11.93
CA ASN A 89 24.84 3.87 10.84
C ASN A 89 24.01 2.59 11.04
N ILE A 90 22.78 2.59 10.53
CA ILE A 90 21.97 1.38 10.44
C ILE A 90 22.61 0.58 9.31
N PRO A 91 23.18 -0.60 9.58
CA PRO A 91 23.78 -1.40 8.52
C PRO A 91 22.66 -1.80 7.57
N ASN A 92 22.70 -1.33 6.33
CA ASN A 92 21.84 -1.86 5.29
C ASN A 92 22.20 -3.33 5.11
N VAL A 93 21.22 -4.20 5.35
CA VAL A 93 21.33 -5.59 4.95
C VAL A 93 21.45 -5.60 3.44
N ILE A 94 22.54 -6.12 2.94
CA ILE A 94 22.73 -6.26 1.51
C ILE A 94 21.86 -7.45 1.07
N LEU A 95 20.73 -7.16 0.45
CA LEU A 95 19.71 -8.15 0.07
C LEU A 95 20.28 -9.36 -0.69
N LYS A 96 21.33 -9.14 -1.52
CA LYS A 96 21.99 -10.18 -2.30
C LYS A 96 22.70 -11.24 -1.47
N ASP A 97 23.00 -10.98 -0.21
CA ASP A 97 23.77 -11.87 0.66
C ASP A 97 22.89 -12.57 1.71
N ILE A 98 21.56 -12.53 1.55
CA ILE A 98 20.61 -13.17 2.46
C ILE A 98 20.27 -14.57 1.93
N HIS A 99 20.64 -15.60 2.67
CA HIS A 99 20.34 -17.01 2.38
C HIS A 99 19.46 -17.67 3.45
N GLY A 100 19.29 -17.02 4.59
CA GLY A 100 18.45 -17.52 5.68
C GLY A 100 17.99 -16.41 6.60
N ILE A 101 17.06 -16.76 7.48
CA ILE A 101 16.52 -15.89 8.51
C ILE A 101 16.41 -16.67 9.82
N ASP A 102 16.77 -16.04 10.92
CA ASP A 102 16.68 -16.59 12.27
C ASP A 102 16.12 -15.57 13.24
N ILE A 103 15.50 -16.04 14.30
CA ILE A 103 15.00 -15.23 15.40
C ILE A 103 15.45 -15.86 16.73
N PRO A 104 16.63 -15.46 17.26
CA PRO A 104 17.22 -16.07 18.44
C PRO A 104 16.37 -15.98 19.71
N GLU A 105 15.68 -14.85 19.87
CA GLU A 105 14.72 -14.62 20.94
C GLU A 105 13.48 -13.95 20.34
N ARG A 106 12.44 -14.73 20.06
CA ARG A 106 11.17 -14.20 19.59
C ARG A 106 10.61 -13.21 20.61
N ASN A 107 10.32 -12.00 20.15
CA ASN A 107 9.59 -11.05 20.97
C ASN A 107 8.19 -11.61 21.27
N LYS A 108 7.96 -12.07 22.50
CA LYS A 108 6.68 -12.69 22.91
C LYS A 108 5.51 -11.74 22.76
N LEU A 109 5.74 -10.43 22.76
CA LEU A 109 4.72 -9.42 22.55
C LEU A 109 4.16 -9.48 21.11
N LEU A 110 4.97 -9.91 20.12
CA LEU A 110 4.47 -10.16 18.76
C LEU A 110 3.41 -11.27 18.70
N ASP A 111 3.48 -12.25 19.61
CA ASP A 111 2.53 -13.36 19.65
C ASP A 111 1.17 -12.96 20.26
N SER A 112 1.14 -11.94 21.11
CA SER A 112 -0.06 -11.43 21.77
C SER A 112 -0.74 -10.28 21.03
N CYS A 113 -0.03 -9.63 20.11
CA CYS A 113 -0.54 -8.48 19.36
C CYS A 113 -0.99 -8.87 17.95
N LYS A 114 -2.20 -8.50 17.59
CA LYS A 114 -2.70 -8.69 16.22
C LYS A 114 -2.18 -7.58 15.31
N ILE A 115 -1.47 -7.97 14.24
CA ILE A 115 -0.99 -7.02 13.23
C ILE A 115 -1.86 -7.12 11.99
N THR A 116 -2.33 -5.97 11.49
CA THR A 116 -3.09 -5.85 10.24
C THR A 116 -2.39 -4.88 9.29
N GLY A 117 -1.95 -5.37 8.14
CA GLY A 117 -1.38 -4.58 7.05
C GLY A 117 -2.45 -4.11 6.07
N PHE A 118 -2.52 -2.80 5.82
CA PHE A 118 -3.46 -2.22 4.85
C PHE A 118 -2.74 -1.88 3.56
N TYR A 119 -3.17 -2.49 2.46
CA TYR A 119 -2.62 -2.26 1.12
C TYR A 119 -3.70 -1.74 0.17
N ASP A 120 -3.28 -1.04 -0.89
CA ASP A 120 -4.10 -0.53 -1.99
C ASP A 120 -3.59 -0.96 -3.37
N VAL A 121 -2.56 -1.80 -3.40
CA VAL A 121 -1.93 -2.32 -4.61
C VAL A 121 -1.84 -3.84 -4.56
N SER A 122 -2.11 -4.52 -5.67
CA SER A 122 -2.11 -5.99 -5.78
C SER A 122 -0.81 -6.55 -6.37
N ALA A 123 0.28 -5.77 -6.38
CA ALA A 123 1.56 -6.22 -6.90
C ALA A 123 2.09 -7.43 -6.10
N PRO A 124 2.60 -8.48 -6.75
CA PRO A 124 3.29 -9.57 -6.09
C PRO A 124 4.62 -9.09 -5.46
N PHE A 125 5.24 -9.91 -4.63
CA PHE A 125 6.46 -9.54 -3.93
C PHE A 125 7.61 -9.18 -4.89
N CYS A 126 7.81 -9.94 -5.94
CA CYS A 126 8.85 -9.79 -6.96
C CYS A 126 8.37 -10.22 -8.34
N GLY A 127 9.22 -10.15 -9.35
CA GLY A 127 8.95 -10.56 -10.72
C GLY A 127 8.37 -9.45 -11.59
N THR A 128 7.80 -9.80 -12.75
CA THR A 128 7.41 -8.84 -13.81
C THR A 128 6.47 -7.73 -13.35
N GLY A 129 5.58 -7.99 -12.40
CA GLY A 129 4.68 -7.00 -11.79
C GLY A 129 5.00 -6.71 -10.33
N GLY A 130 6.18 -7.11 -9.86
CA GLY A 130 6.58 -7.07 -8.46
C GLY A 130 6.98 -5.69 -7.94
N ALA A 131 7.29 -5.65 -6.64
CA ALA A 131 7.58 -4.42 -5.90
C ALA A 131 8.65 -3.54 -6.55
N ALA A 132 9.79 -4.14 -6.97
CA ALA A 132 10.89 -3.38 -7.58
C ALA A 132 10.47 -2.76 -8.90
N ARG A 133 9.93 -3.57 -9.83
CA ARG A 133 9.59 -3.12 -11.19
C ARG A 133 8.46 -2.09 -11.21
N MET A 134 7.49 -2.23 -10.31
CA MET A 134 6.34 -1.33 -10.25
C MET A 134 6.64 -0.02 -9.51
N PHE A 135 7.46 -0.06 -8.46
CA PHE A 135 7.52 1.06 -7.53
C PHE A 135 8.93 1.63 -7.28
N ALA A 136 10.02 0.91 -7.60
CA ALA A 136 11.36 1.42 -7.35
C ALA A 136 11.73 2.65 -8.23
N PRO A 137 11.25 2.79 -9.49
CA PRO A 137 11.55 3.98 -10.28
C PRO A 137 11.10 5.30 -9.62
N GLN A 138 9.91 5.35 -9.04
CA GLN A 138 9.42 6.54 -8.34
C GLN A 138 10.19 6.85 -7.04
N LYS A 139 10.97 5.88 -6.55
CA LYS A 139 11.84 5.98 -5.36
C LYS A 139 13.29 6.31 -5.72
N GLY A 140 13.56 6.61 -7.00
CA GLY A 140 14.88 7.04 -7.48
C GLY A 140 15.73 5.91 -8.08
N ALA A 141 15.17 4.71 -8.32
CA ALA A 141 15.90 3.65 -9.00
C ALA A 141 16.01 3.91 -10.50
N ASP A 142 17.20 3.74 -11.04
CA ASP A 142 17.43 3.59 -12.46
C ASP A 142 17.10 2.15 -12.94
N PRO A 143 17.10 1.88 -14.24
CA PRO A 143 16.78 0.55 -14.76
C PRO A 143 17.67 -0.59 -14.24
N GLU A 144 18.96 -0.34 -14.02
CA GLU A 144 19.91 -1.32 -13.52
C GLU A 144 19.65 -1.64 -12.04
N MET A 145 19.35 -0.63 -11.25
CA MET A 145 18.92 -0.80 -9.86
C MET A 145 17.61 -1.60 -9.76
N VAL A 146 16.64 -1.35 -10.66
CA VAL A 146 15.37 -2.10 -10.69
C VAL A 146 15.60 -3.58 -10.93
N GLU A 147 16.44 -3.94 -11.92
CA GLU A 147 16.76 -5.34 -12.20
C GLU A 147 17.46 -6.00 -11.00
N SER A 148 18.44 -5.32 -10.40
CA SER A 148 19.17 -5.81 -9.23
C SER A 148 18.23 -6.04 -8.05
N LEU A 149 17.37 -5.07 -7.74
CA LEU A 149 16.39 -5.17 -6.66
C LEU A 149 15.40 -6.31 -6.87
N ASP A 150 14.94 -6.52 -8.12
CA ASP A 150 14.00 -7.60 -8.42
C ASP A 150 14.64 -8.99 -8.24
N VAL A 151 15.88 -9.15 -8.66
CA VAL A 151 16.65 -10.39 -8.42
C VAL A 151 16.82 -10.64 -6.92
N TRP A 152 17.22 -9.65 -6.15
CA TRP A 152 17.43 -9.80 -4.70
C TRP A 152 16.12 -10.04 -3.94
N LEU A 153 15.04 -9.36 -4.32
CA LEU A 153 13.72 -9.62 -3.76
C LEU A 153 13.21 -11.03 -4.11
N THR A 154 13.59 -11.57 -5.28
CA THR A 154 13.24 -12.95 -5.64
C THR A 154 13.94 -13.96 -4.71
N MET A 155 15.23 -13.78 -4.45
CA MET A 155 15.97 -14.60 -3.49
C MET A 155 15.39 -14.50 -2.08
N LEU A 156 15.09 -13.26 -1.65
CA LEU A 156 14.48 -13.00 -0.35
C LEU A 156 13.09 -13.63 -0.22
N CYS A 157 12.29 -13.61 -1.29
CA CYS A 157 10.99 -14.28 -1.33
C CYS A 157 11.08 -15.78 -1.05
N GLU A 158 12.09 -16.45 -1.61
CA GLU A 158 12.37 -17.88 -1.35
C GLU A 158 12.73 -18.11 0.13
N VAL A 159 13.60 -17.25 0.68
CA VAL A 159 14.00 -17.32 2.10
C VAL A 159 12.77 -17.13 3.01
N TYR A 160 11.95 -16.15 2.75
CA TYR A 160 10.74 -15.87 3.53
C TYR A 160 9.70 -16.99 3.40
N SER A 161 9.53 -17.53 2.21
CA SER A 161 8.60 -18.65 1.96
C SER A 161 9.05 -19.92 2.67
N LYS A 162 10.36 -20.23 2.63
CA LYS A 162 10.96 -21.36 3.37
C LYS A 162 10.80 -21.19 4.88
N TYR A 163 11.07 -20.00 5.41
CA TYR A 163 10.95 -19.71 6.84
C TYR A 163 9.52 -19.83 7.35
N SER A 164 8.56 -19.25 6.62
CA SER A 164 7.17 -19.15 7.07
C SER A 164 6.28 -20.34 6.69
N GLY A 165 6.72 -21.14 5.72
CA GLY A 165 5.89 -22.19 5.10
C GLY A 165 4.75 -21.66 4.24
N LYS A 166 4.76 -20.35 3.87
CA LYS A 166 3.73 -19.70 3.07
C LYS A 166 4.26 -19.30 1.69
N ASP A 167 3.38 -19.21 0.70
CA ASP A 167 3.71 -18.64 -0.61
C ASP A 167 3.73 -17.10 -0.51
N VAL A 168 4.89 -16.54 -0.13
CA VAL A 168 5.06 -15.10 0.09
C VAL A 168 4.90 -14.30 -1.20
N LEU A 169 5.23 -14.89 -2.34
CA LEU A 169 5.09 -14.25 -3.65
C LEU A 169 3.66 -13.75 -3.90
N ASN A 170 2.68 -14.58 -3.58
CA ASN A 170 1.27 -14.40 -3.92
C ASN A 170 0.39 -13.95 -2.75
N ILE A 171 0.97 -13.55 -1.61
CA ILE A 171 0.20 -12.91 -0.54
C ILE A 171 -0.42 -11.61 -1.07
N PRO A 172 -1.73 -11.38 -0.89
CA PRO A 172 -2.36 -10.13 -1.31
C PRO A 172 -1.63 -8.90 -0.75
N GLY A 173 -1.22 -7.99 -1.65
CA GLY A 173 -0.44 -6.82 -1.26
C GLY A 173 1.04 -7.11 -0.91
N ALA A 174 1.59 -8.28 -1.27
CA ALA A 174 2.97 -8.65 -0.93
C ALA A 174 4.01 -7.62 -1.40
N GLY A 175 3.84 -7.05 -2.61
CA GLY A 175 4.73 -6.02 -3.16
C GLY A 175 4.52 -4.63 -2.59
N ALA A 176 3.47 -4.41 -1.78
CA ALA A 176 3.21 -3.11 -1.18
C ALA A 176 4.38 -2.66 -0.30
N ALA A 177 4.65 -1.35 -0.33
CA ALA A 177 5.73 -0.73 0.42
C ALA A 177 7.12 -1.37 0.19
N GLY A 178 7.41 -1.78 -1.07
CA GLY A 178 8.71 -2.35 -1.42
C GLY A 178 8.97 -3.73 -0.83
N GLY A 179 7.91 -4.53 -0.64
CA GLY A 179 7.95 -5.88 -0.09
C GLY A 179 7.58 -6.00 1.39
N ILE A 180 7.37 -4.89 2.11
CA ILE A 180 6.90 -4.94 3.51
C ILE A 180 5.60 -5.75 3.63
N GLY A 181 4.68 -5.66 2.65
CA GLY A 181 3.44 -6.44 2.67
C GLY A 181 3.66 -7.94 2.73
N GLY A 182 4.58 -8.47 1.93
CA GLY A 182 4.94 -9.90 1.95
C GLY A 182 5.59 -10.32 3.27
N THR A 183 6.40 -9.45 3.85
CA THR A 183 7.02 -9.66 5.15
C THR A 183 5.98 -9.71 6.27
N LEU A 184 5.04 -8.78 6.28
CA LEU A 184 3.95 -8.75 7.26
C LEU A 184 3.11 -10.03 7.17
N GLY A 185 2.58 -10.35 5.99
CA GLY A 185 1.71 -11.50 5.81
C GLY A 185 2.43 -12.85 5.89
N GLY A 186 3.66 -12.93 5.38
CA GLY A 186 4.49 -14.12 5.38
C GLY A 186 5.16 -14.35 6.73
N VAL A 187 6.15 -13.53 7.04
CA VAL A 187 7.06 -13.75 8.17
C VAL A 187 6.40 -13.45 9.50
N LEU A 188 5.70 -12.31 9.63
CA LEU A 188 5.03 -11.91 10.87
C LEU A 188 3.63 -12.51 11.05
N GLY A 189 3.06 -13.13 10.02
CA GLY A 189 1.73 -13.73 10.10
C GLY A 189 0.59 -12.73 10.19
N ALA A 190 0.84 -11.47 9.83
CA ALA A 190 -0.16 -10.40 9.86
C ALA A 190 -1.34 -10.65 8.92
N SER A 191 -2.51 -10.15 9.26
CA SER A 191 -3.66 -10.09 8.36
C SER A 191 -3.43 -9.01 7.31
N MET A 192 -3.58 -9.36 6.03
CA MET A 192 -3.45 -8.41 4.92
C MET A 192 -4.84 -8.05 4.39
N VAL A 193 -5.19 -6.76 4.43
CA VAL A 193 -6.54 -6.25 4.10
C VAL A 193 -6.44 -5.08 3.12
N GLN A 194 -7.36 -5.00 2.17
CA GLN A 194 -7.48 -3.81 1.34
C GLN A 194 -7.87 -2.61 2.20
N GLY A 195 -7.07 -1.55 2.17
CA GLY A 195 -7.25 -0.37 3.00
C GLY A 195 -8.61 0.28 2.82
N ILE A 196 -9.11 0.34 1.59
CA ILE A 196 -10.41 0.94 1.27
C ILE A 196 -11.56 0.21 1.99
N GLN A 197 -11.55 -1.13 2.02
CA GLN A 197 -12.62 -1.90 2.67
C GLN A 197 -12.73 -1.53 4.16
N LYS A 198 -11.59 -1.48 4.85
CA LYS A 198 -11.55 -1.14 6.28
C LYS A 198 -11.96 0.31 6.56
N VAL A 199 -11.59 1.24 5.69
CA VAL A 199 -12.02 2.65 5.80
C VAL A 199 -13.54 2.75 5.65
N LEU A 200 -14.13 2.01 4.71
CA LEU A 200 -15.57 2.00 4.50
C LEU A 200 -16.32 1.36 5.69
N ASP A 201 -15.79 0.27 6.26
CA ASP A 201 -16.34 -0.34 7.49
C ASP A 201 -16.37 0.67 8.65
N ILE A 202 -15.23 1.32 8.92
CA ILE A 202 -15.11 2.29 10.02
C ILE A 202 -15.99 3.52 9.80
N SER A 203 -16.19 3.93 8.54
CA SER A 203 -17.05 5.05 8.19
C SER A 203 -18.54 4.77 8.40
N GLY A 204 -18.92 3.50 8.66
CA GLY A 204 -20.29 3.05 8.79
C GLY A 204 -21.07 3.21 7.49
N LEU A 205 -20.41 3.05 6.34
CA LEU A 205 -21.06 3.18 5.03
C LEU A 205 -22.19 2.14 4.88
N ASP A 206 -22.00 0.92 5.35
CA ASP A 206 -22.99 -0.16 5.32
C ASP A 206 -24.35 0.26 5.83
N SER A 207 -24.40 0.89 7.00
CA SER A 207 -25.64 1.39 7.61
C SER A 207 -26.33 2.50 6.79
N LYS A 208 -25.59 3.19 5.94
CA LYS A 208 -26.13 4.27 5.08
C LYS A 208 -26.63 3.75 3.75
N LEU A 209 -26.14 2.59 3.30
CA LEU A 209 -26.54 1.99 2.02
C LEU A 209 -28.01 1.59 1.96
N GLU A 210 -28.63 1.25 3.10
CA GLU A 210 -30.04 0.87 3.18
C GLU A 210 -31.01 2.01 2.79
N SER A 211 -30.58 3.26 2.97
CA SER A 211 -31.42 4.45 2.78
C SER A 211 -30.93 5.39 1.69
N CYS A 212 -29.94 5.00 0.89
CA CYS A 212 -29.43 5.83 -0.18
C CYS A 212 -29.76 5.29 -1.58
N ASP A 213 -30.03 6.18 -2.53
CA ASP A 213 -30.29 5.85 -3.93
C ASP A 213 -29.02 5.93 -4.79
N ILE A 214 -28.04 6.72 -4.37
CA ILE A 214 -26.85 7.01 -5.13
C ILE A 214 -25.63 7.04 -4.20
N VAL A 215 -24.57 6.32 -4.58
CA VAL A 215 -23.23 6.42 -3.99
C VAL A 215 -22.33 7.10 -5.03
N ILE A 216 -21.66 8.18 -4.64
CA ILE A 216 -20.71 8.88 -5.49
C ILE A 216 -19.30 8.61 -4.98
N THR A 217 -18.44 8.17 -5.86
CA THR A 217 -17.02 8.03 -5.59
C THR A 217 -16.21 8.77 -6.64
N GLY A 218 -14.95 9.10 -6.35
CA GLY A 218 -14.18 9.90 -7.29
C GLY A 218 -12.67 9.76 -7.15
N GLU A 219 -11.98 10.17 -8.20
CA GLU A 219 -10.53 10.27 -8.25
C GLU A 219 -10.08 11.36 -9.23
N GLY A 220 -8.79 11.69 -9.23
CA GLY A 220 -8.26 12.73 -10.13
C GLY A 220 -8.30 12.30 -11.60
N ARG A 221 -7.97 11.04 -11.90
CA ARG A 221 -7.99 10.47 -13.25
C ARG A 221 -8.47 9.03 -13.21
N ALA A 222 -9.53 8.77 -13.98
CA ALA A 222 -10.09 7.44 -14.16
C ALA A 222 -9.63 6.83 -15.50
N ASP A 223 -8.98 5.67 -15.42
CA ASP A 223 -8.46 4.90 -16.54
C ASP A 223 -8.50 3.39 -16.23
N ALA A 224 -7.90 2.55 -17.07
CA ALA A 224 -7.83 1.11 -16.83
C ALA A 224 -7.16 0.71 -15.52
N GLN A 225 -6.31 1.59 -14.93
CA GLN A 225 -5.69 1.33 -13.62
C GLN A 225 -6.67 1.51 -12.47
N THR A 226 -7.74 2.29 -12.64
CA THR A 226 -8.84 2.42 -11.67
C THR A 226 -9.39 1.05 -11.30
N LEU A 227 -9.45 0.13 -12.28
CA LEU A 227 -9.98 -1.23 -12.12
C LEU A 227 -9.02 -2.19 -11.37
N ARG A 228 -7.82 -1.74 -11.03
CA ARG A 228 -6.81 -2.55 -10.32
C ARG A 228 -6.83 -2.37 -8.81
N GLY A 229 -8.01 -2.11 -8.22
CA GLY A 229 -8.18 -2.02 -6.77
C GLY A 229 -8.04 -0.62 -6.17
N LYS A 230 -8.08 0.46 -6.99
CA LYS A 230 -8.15 1.82 -6.47
C LYS A 230 -9.47 2.10 -5.73
N VAL A 231 -9.50 3.19 -4.98
CA VAL A 231 -10.65 3.62 -4.15
C VAL A 231 -12.00 3.50 -4.86
N PRO A 232 -12.21 3.96 -6.10
CA PRO A 232 -13.53 3.88 -6.73
C PRO A 232 -14.04 2.45 -6.91
N VAL A 233 -13.17 1.52 -7.32
CA VAL A 233 -13.55 0.11 -7.46
C VAL A 233 -13.80 -0.52 -6.10
N GLY A 234 -13.00 -0.20 -5.09
CA GLY A 234 -13.23 -0.66 -3.72
C GLY A 234 -14.60 -0.23 -3.18
N VAL A 235 -15.04 1.01 -3.46
CA VAL A 235 -16.40 1.49 -3.13
C VAL A 235 -17.46 0.72 -3.89
N LEU A 236 -17.28 0.48 -5.20
CA LEU A 236 -18.22 -0.29 -6.01
C LEU A 236 -18.39 -1.72 -5.48
N GLU A 237 -17.28 -2.39 -5.18
CA GLU A 237 -17.27 -3.75 -4.62
C GLU A 237 -17.93 -3.80 -3.24
N TYR A 238 -17.64 -2.81 -2.40
CA TYR A 238 -18.25 -2.67 -1.08
C TYR A 238 -19.77 -2.53 -1.16
N VAL A 239 -20.28 -1.63 -2.01
CA VAL A 239 -21.71 -1.46 -2.24
C VAL A 239 -22.34 -2.77 -2.71
N ARG A 240 -21.69 -3.49 -3.62
CA ARG A 240 -22.18 -4.78 -4.12
C ARG A 240 -22.23 -5.88 -3.06
N ALA A 241 -21.23 -5.90 -2.17
CA ALA A 241 -21.15 -6.89 -1.10
C ALA A 241 -22.16 -6.66 0.01
N HIS A 242 -22.53 -5.40 0.28
CA HIS A 242 -23.41 -5.02 1.40
C HIS A 242 -24.84 -4.66 0.98
N THR A 243 -25.21 -4.84 -0.30
CA THR A 243 -26.57 -4.58 -0.79
C THR A 243 -27.09 -5.73 -1.64
N VAL A 244 -28.42 -5.95 -1.58
CA VAL A 244 -29.09 -6.88 -2.48
C VAL A 244 -29.44 -6.18 -3.81
N PRO A 245 -29.49 -6.91 -4.96
CA PRO A 245 -29.70 -6.28 -6.27
C PRO A 245 -30.93 -5.39 -6.39
N VAL A 246 -32.03 -5.73 -5.68
CA VAL A 246 -33.32 -5.00 -5.72
C VAL A 246 -33.26 -3.64 -5.04
N HIS A 247 -32.36 -3.47 -4.04
CA HIS A 247 -32.21 -2.24 -3.27
C HIS A 247 -30.79 -1.65 -3.38
N ARG A 248 -30.08 -2.00 -4.47
CA ARG A 248 -28.71 -1.51 -4.66
C ARG A 248 -28.70 -0.04 -5.13
N PRO A 249 -28.04 0.83 -4.38
CA PRO A 249 -27.83 2.21 -4.83
C PRO A 249 -27.00 2.23 -6.11
N LYS A 250 -27.23 3.23 -6.95
CA LYS A 250 -26.41 3.47 -8.15
C LYS A 250 -25.04 4.00 -7.75
N VAL A 251 -23.99 3.45 -8.33
CA VAL A 251 -22.62 3.88 -8.06
C VAL A 251 -22.11 4.73 -9.22
N ILE A 252 -21.84 5.99 -8.93
CA ILE A 252 -21.38 6.98 -9.90
C ILE A 252 -19.90 7.27 -9.65
N LEU A 253 -19.08 7.13 -10.69
CA LEU A 253 -17.69 7.58 -10.67
C LEU A 253 -17.59 8.99 -11.25
N ILE A 254 -17.04 9.92 -10.49
CA ILE A 254 -16.64 11.25 -10.98
C ILE A 254 -15.12 11.33 -11.05
N ALA A 255 -14.56 11.90 -12.11
CA ALA A 255 -13.12 12.08 -12.21
C ALA A 255 -12.76 13.37 -12.94
N GLY A 256 -11.60 13.95 -12.59
CA GLY A 256 -11.07 15.11 -13.29
C GLY A 256 -10.90 14.82 -14.79
N GLN A 257 -10.29 13.70 -15.11
CA GLN A 257 -10.15 13.18 -16.49
C GLN A 257 -10.61 11.73 -16.54
N VAL A 258 -11.21 11.33 -17.68
CA VAL A 258 -11.69 9.98 -17.93
C VAL A 258 -11.12 9.49 -19.24
N SER A 259 -10.38 8.38 -19.19
CA SER A 259 -10.06 7.53 -20.34
C SER A 259 -10.70 6.15 -20.12
N ASP A 260 -10.73 5.31 -21.13
CA ASP A 260 -11.28 3.95 -21.03
C ASP A 260 -12.70 3.86 -20.43
N ARG A 261 -13.52 4.91 -20.64
CA ARG A 261 -14.88 5.04 -20.08
C ARG A 261 -15.72 3.78 -20.22
N GLN A 262 -15.71 3.15 -21.40
CA GLN A 262 -16.53 1.95 -21.64
C GLN A 262 -16.07 0.76 -20.78
N GLN A 263 -14.77 0.61 -20.59
CA GLN A 263 -14.23 -0.45 -19.76
C GLN A 263 -14.61 -0.25 -18.27
N ILE A 264 -14.60 0.99 -17.82
CA ILE A 264 -15.00 1.36 -16.45
C ILE A 264 -16.50 1.12 -16.25
N LEU A 265 -17.35 1.49 -17.21
CA LEU A 265 -18.79 1.18 -17.17
C LEU A 265 -19.04 -0.33 -17.15
N ASN A 266 -18.31 -1.11 -17.96
CA ASN A 266 -18.42 -2.56 -17.98
C ASN A 266 -18.03 -3.22 -16.65
N ALA A 267 -17.19 -2.57 -15.84
CA ALA A 267 -16.88 -3.02 -14.48
C ALA A 267 -18.09 -2.87 -13.53
N GLY A 268 -19.12 -2.06 -13.94
CA GLY A 268 -20.41 -1.99 -13.31
C GLY A 268 -20.73 -0.69 -12.57
N PHE A 269 -20.02 0.37 -12.88
CA PHE A 269 -20.47 1.72 -12.50
C PHE A 269 -21.72 2.09 -13.31
N ASP A 270 -22.70 2.70 -12.68
CA ASP A 270 -23.94 3.15 -13.34
C ASP A 270 -23.72 4.42 -14.18
N ALA A 271 -22.74 5.23 -13.83
CA ALA A 271 -22.28 6.37 -14.60
C ALA A 271 -20.80 6.67 -14.32
N VAL A 272 -20.15 7.26 -15.33
CA VAL A 272 -18.77 7.77 -15.23
C VAL A 272 -18.79 9.19 -15.78
N LEU A 273 -18.50 10.18 -14.94
CA LEU A 273 -18.58 11.59 -15.27
C LEU A 273 -17.18 12.22 -15.25
N GLN A 274 -16.81 12.85 -16.36
CA GLN A 274 -15.65 13.73 -16.39
C GLN A 274 -16.08 15.12 -15.95
N ILE A 275 -15.44 15.67 -14.91
CA ILE A 275 -15.77 16.96 -14.35
C ILE A 275 -14.97 18.10 -14.98
N THR A 276 -13.77 17.82 -15.52
CA THR A 276 -12.96 18.86 -16.19
C THR A 276 -13.43 19.03 -17.63
N PRO A 277 -13.87 20.23 -18.03
CA PRO A 277 -14.22 20.54 -19.41
C PRO A 277 -13.04 20.29 -20.37
N GLU A 278 -13.35 19.92 -21.61
CA GLU A 278 -12.33 19.77 -22.64
C GLU A 278 -11.58 21.09 -22.87
N GLY A 279 -10.26 21.00 -22.97
CA GLY A 279 -9.37 22.15 -23.20
C GLY A 279 -9.04 22.98 -21.94
N MET A 280 -9.63 22.70 -20.79
CA MET A 280 -9.27 23.38 -19.54
C MET A 280 -7.87 22.99 -19.10
N PRO A 281 -6.94 23.95 -18.84
CA PRO A 281 -5.60 23.67 -18.33
C PRO A 281 -5.64 22.98 -16.97
N LEU A 282 -4.70 22.04 -16.72
CA LEU A 282 -4.63 21.31 -15.47
C LEU A 282 -4.49 22.23 -14.25
N SER A 283 -3.74 23.33 -14.37
CA SER A 283 -3.57 24.32 -13.29
C SER A 283 -4.88 24.98 -12.89
N GLU A 284 -5.79 25.21 -13.84
CA GLU A 284 -7.11 25.76 -13.60
C GLU A 284 -8.07 24.70 -13.05
N ALA A 285 -8.01 23.48 -13.57
CA ALA A 285 -8.82 22.36 -13.11
C ALA A 285 -8.51 21.94 -11.66
N LEU A 286 -7.28 22.17 -11.20
CA LEU A 286 -6.82 21.89 -9.82
C LEU A 286 -7.12 23.04 -8.84
N ASP A 287 -7.59 24.21 -9.32
CA ASP A 287 -8.05 25.27 -8.43
C ASP A 287 -9.29 24.79 -7.66
N PRO A 288 -9.30 24.88 -6.32
CA PRO A 288 -10.41 24.34 -5.50
C PRO A 288 -11.78 24.92 -5.83
N VAL A 289 -11.85 26.20 -6.19
CA VAL A 289 -13.12 26.87 -6.54
C VAL A 289 -13.63 26.35 -7.87
N THR A 290 -12.76 26.28 -8.87
CA THR A 290 -13.06 25.74 -10.21
C THR A 290 -13.44 24.26 -10.14
N ALA A 291 -12.69 23.45 -9.40
CA ALA A 291 -12.99 22.03 -9.21
C ALA A 291 -14.37 21.81 -8.56
N SER A 292 -14.70 22.58 -7.52
CA SER A 292 -16.01 22.52 -6.85
C SER A 292 -17.15 22.92 -7.79
N ALA A 293 -16.98 23.96 -8.59
CA ALA A 293 -17.96 24.38 -9.58
C ALA A 293 -18.18 23.30 -10.65
N ASN A 294 -17.10 22.72 -11.18
CA ASN A 294 -17.15 21.64 -12.18
C ASN A 294 -17.87 20.39 -11.65
N ILE A 295 -17.59 19.97 -10.41
CA ILE A 295 -18.29 18.86 -9.74
C ILE A 295 -19.79 19.16 -9.66
N THR A 296 -20.13 20.35 -9.16
CA THR A 296 -21.52 20.77 -8.98
C THR A 296 -22.28 20.77 -10.31
N GLN A 297 -21.71 21.38 -11.35
CA GLN A 297 -22.32 21.46 -12.67
C GLN A 297 -22.50 20.06 -13.30
N SER A 298 -21.50 19.20 -13.22
CA SER A 298 -21.56 17.84 -13.76
C SER A 298 -22.64 17.01 -13.08
N MET A 299 -22.75 17.10 -11.76
CA MET A 299 -23.75 16.38 -10.99
C MET A 299 -25.17 16.94 -11.24
N GLN A 300 -25.33 18.24 -11.30
CA GLN A 300 -26.62 18.84 -11.65
C GLN A 300 -27.10 18.39 -13.03
N SER A 301 -26.25 18.44 -14.02
CA SER A 301 -26.59 17.98 -15.39
C SER A 301 -26.98 16.49 -15.39
N TYR A 302 -26.26 15.64 -14.70
CA TYR A 302 -26.57 14.22 -14.57
C TYR A 302 -27.94 13.97 -13.92
N LEU A 303 -28.23 14.66 -12.81
CA LEU A 303 -29.50 14.51 -12.08
C LEU A 303 -30.68 15.05 -12.86
N GLN A 304 -30.52 16.18 -13.56
CA GLN A 304 -31.59 16.78 -14.41
C GLN A 304 -31.98 15.84 -15.57
N GLN A 305 -31.02 15.25 -16.27
CA GLN A 305 -31.28 14.27 -17.35
C GLN A 305 -32.11 13.07 -16.84
N ARG A 306 -31.86 12.63 -15.62
CA ARG A 306 -32.63 11.52 -14.99
C ARG A 306 -34.02 11.91 -14.56
N CYS A 307 -34.22 13.12 -14.06
CA CYS A 307 -35.56 13.62 -13.68
C CYS A 307 -36.43 13.88 -14.91
N SER A 308 -35.80 14.18 -16.06
CA SER A 308 -36.52 14.47 -17.31
C SER A 308 -36.96 13.21 -18.07
N GLY A 309 -36.63 12.04 -17.59
CA GLY A 309 -37.07 10.76 -18.20
C GLY A 309 -36.36 10.37 -19.49
N GLU A 310 -35.26 11.03 -19.85
CA GLU A 310 -34.39 10.58 -20.93
C GLU A 310 -33.59 9.35 -20.46
N LYS A 311 -33.92 8.22 -21.06
CA LYS A 311 -33.33 6.90 -20.81
C LYS A 311 -31.97 6.78 -21.44
#